data_d6dbe77e775a29de44e6b2d30e86f259
#
_entry.id   d6dbe77e775a29de44e6b2d30e86f259
#
_cell.length_a   1.000
_cell.length_b   1.000
_cell.length_c   1.000
_cell.angle_alpha   90.00
_cell.angle_beta   90.00
_cell.angle_gamma   90.00
#
_symmetry.space_group_name_H-M   'P 1'
#
loop_
_entity.id
_entity.type
_entity.pdbx_description
1 polymer ?
#
loop_
_entity_poly.entity_id
_entity_poly.type
_entity_poly.pdbx_seq_one_letter_code
_entity_poly.pdbx_strand_id
1 'polypeptide(L)'
;MFFIFAFNLWQGYLVFLFYKYKQKPAVVLPKILPQNLPVVTLQLPIYNEMYVVARLLNQVTLLNYPKNKLEIQLLDDSTDQTTEIAAKIIAEMRLKGIDVQHIRRTERTGYKAGALAEGLGASKGEFLAIFDADFLPQPDFLLEMLPMFYENEKIGLVQSRWGHINEADGWLTRLQAFFLNAHFTIEHLSRKQGGGFINFNGSGGIWRKTCIIDAGGWSADTLTEDLDLSYRAQLKGWAFGYMPQVTSPAELPANINALKSQQHRWNKGAAECVRKNLLNVLKNKQIGYKTKLHAIFHLGNSSIFLCITVGAICSLPLFVLSQKFVFLHVFFRLGSFFLCGFFLLIIFFWTSYEAKPKNFLRFFCRFVGFVSVSMGLSLYNSIAVLEGYLGIKTPFVRTPKFSQNKDINPSENLYLSQKFPVFSLLEFAFALYFALGIWLSFYFKDYSLLIFYVLLCGGFGVVSLKSVFQFLNKSAT
;
A
#
# COMPACT_ATOMS: atom_id res chain seq x y z
N MET A 1 11.05 -18.80 10.62
CA MET A 1 11.18 -19.56 9.36
C MET A 1 9.86 -20.17 8.90
N PHE A 2 9.14 -20.96 9.74
CA PHE A 2 7.88 -21.60 9.35
C PHE A 2 6.83 -20.62 8.81
N PHE A 3 6.62 -19.47 9.47
CA PHE A 3 5.65 -18.46 8.99
C PHE A 3 6.02 -17.89 7.62
N ILE A 4 7.31 -17.58 7.40
CA ILE A 4 7.79 -17.07 6.10
C ILE A 4 7.54 -18.11 5.00
N PHE A 5 7.80 -19.38 5.27
CA PHE A 5 7.55 -20.48 4.34
C PHE A 5 6.05 -20.63 4.03
N ALA A 6 5.20 -20.68 5.07
CA ALA A 6 3.76 -20.75 4.90
C ALA A 6 3.21 -19.56 4.09
N PHE A 7 3.76 -18.36 4.32
CA PHE A 7 3.43 -17.16 3.55
C PHE A 7 3.83 -17.31 2.08
N ASN A 8 5.04 -17.84 1.79
CA ASN A 8 5.47 -18.07 0.41
C ASN A 8 4.62 -19.15 -0.29
N LEU A 9 4.23 -20.22 0.42
CA LEU A 9 3.27 -21.19 -0.10
C LEU A 9 1.94 -20.52 -0.45
N TRP A 10 1.50 -19.60 0.40
CA TRP A 10 0.30 -18.82 0.15
C TRP A 10 0.43 -17.94 -1.11
N GLN A 11 1.57 -17.28 -1.32
CA GLN A 11 1.83 -16.53 -2.55
C GLN A 11 1.81 -17.45 -3.78
N GLY A 12 2.38 -18.65 -3.68
CA GLY A 12 2.28 -19.68 -4.73
C GLY A 12 0.84 -20.08 -5.03
N TYR A 13 0.00 -20.22 -3.99
CA TYR A 13 -1.43 -20.50 -4.18
C TYR A 13 -2.17 -19.34 -4.88
N LEU A 14 -1.83 -18.07 -4.58
CA LEU A 14 -2.38 -16.92 -5.29
C LEU A 14 -1.98 -16.91 -6.78
N VAL A 15 -0.75 -17.30 -7.11
CA VAL A 15 -0.31 -17.48 -8.51
C VAL A 15 -1.11 -18.58 -9.19
N PHE A 16 -1.32 -19.71 -8.52
CA PHE A 16 -2.19 -20.78 -9.05
C PHE A 16 -3.61 -20.26 -9.35
N LEU A 17 -4.22 -19.53 -8.42
CA LEU A 17 -5.53 -18.92 -8.64
C LEU A 17 -5.51 -17.93 -9.79
N PHE A 18 -4.46 -17.11 -9.90
CA PHE A 18 -4.30 -16.18 -11.01
C PHE A 18 -4.35 -16.89 -12.36
N TYR A 19 -3.57 -17.94 -12.56
CA TYR A 19 -3.58 -18.69 -13.83
C TYR A 19 -4.89 -19.43 -14.07
N LYS A 20 -5.51 -19.98 -13.02
CA LYS A 20 -6.83 -20.62 -13.10
C LYS A 20 -7.92 -19.68 -13.59
N TYR A 21 -7.87 -18.41 -13.18
CA TYR A 21 -8.91 -17.43 -13.49
C TYR A 21 -8.56 -16.43 -14.59
N LYS A 22 -7.28 -16.33 -14.97
CA LYS A 22 -6.82 -15.43 -16.03
C LYS A 22 -7.50 -15.67 -17.38
N GLN A 23 -7.88 -16.91 -17.69
CA GLN A 23 -8.54 -17.28 -18.95
C GLN A 23 -10.04 -17.03 -18.94
N LYS A 24 -10.65 -16.76 -17.79
CA LYS A 24 -12.03 -16.30 -17.79
C LYS A 24 -12.03 -14.93 -18.47
N PRO A 25 -12.86 -14.74 -19.52
CA PRO A 25 -12.97 -13.43 -20.12
C PRO A 25 -13.19 -12.44 -18.98
N ALA A 26 -12.42 -11.35 -18.99
CA ALA A 26 -12.77 -10.21 -18.16
C ALA A 26 -14.26 -10.03 -18.37
N VAL A 27 -15.05 -10.04 -17.29
CA VAL A 27 -16.48 -9.83 -17.40
C VAL A 27 -16.60 -8.57 -18.22
N VAL A 28 -16.97 -8.73 -19.50
CA VAL A 28 -17.33 -7.59 -20.34
C VAL A 28 -18.61 -7.13 -19.70
N LEU A 29 -18.46 -6.24 -18.72
CA LEU A 29 -19.63 -5.61 -18.14
C LEU A 29 -20.41 -5.01 -19.30
N PRO A 30 -21.66 -5.39 -19.48
CA PRO A 30 -22.47 -4.64 -20.40
C PRO A 30 -22.34 -3.18 -19.94
N LYS A 31 -21.96 -2.27 -20.83
CA LYS A 31 -21.93 -0.83 -20.56
C LYS A 31 -23.37 -0.30 -20.35
N ILE A 32 -24.19 -1.07 -19.65
CA ILE A 32 -25.57 -0.71 -19.33
C ILE A 32 -25.51 0.11 -18.06
N LEU A 33 -25.25 1.37 -18.27
CA LEU A 33 -25.58 2.38 -17.27
C LEU A 33 -27.10 2.62 -17.33
N PRO A 34 -27.76 2.88 -16.20
CA PRO A 34 -29.16 3.28 -16.20
C PRO A 34 -29.33 4.51 -17.10
N GLN A 35 -30.47 4.63 -17.75
CA GLN A 35 -30.81 5.81 -18.58
C GLN A 35 -30.63 7.12 -17.77
N ASN A 36 -30.93 7.07 -16.48
CA ASN A 36 -30.68 8.14 -15.55
C ASN A 36 -29.46 7.80 -14.68
N LEU A 37 -28.31 8.39 -14.97
CA LEU A 37 -27.08 8.19 -14.21
C LEU A 37 -27.27 8.60 -12.73
N PRO A 38 -26.70 7.83 -11.77
CA PRO A 38 -26.78 8.14 -10.35
C PRO A 38 -26.00 9.42 -10.01
N VAL A 39 -26.32 10.04 -8.90
CA VAL A 39 -25.46 11.09 -8.33
C VAL A 39 -24.24 10.46 -7.71
N VAL A 40 -23.06 10.97 -8.04
CA VAL A 40 -21.77 10.54 -7.48
C VAL A 40 -21.16 11.70 -6.72
N THR A 41 -20.66 11.45 -5.53
CA THR A 41 -19.84 12.39 -4.76
C THR A 41 -18.37 11.98 -4.87
N LEU A 42 -17.51 12.88 -5.34
CA LEU A 42 -16.06 12.73 -5.24
C LEU A 42 -15.60 13.27 -3.90
N GLN A 43 -14.96 12.45 -3.08
CA GLN A 43 -14.32 12.87 -1.83
C GLN A 43 -12.81 12.97 -2.03
N LEU A 44 -12.27 14.17 -1.83
CA LEU A 44 -10.87 14.52 -2.02
C LEU A 44 -10.26 14.96 -0.68
N PRO A 45 -9.85 14.02 0.19
CA PRO A 45 -9.23 14.36 1.47
C PRO A 45 -7.81 14.89 1.26
N ILE A 46 -7.55 16.10 1.75
CA ILE A 46 -6.24 16.75 1.64
C ILE A 46 -5.75 17.29 2.99
N TYR A 47 -4.43 17.32 3.15
CA TYR A 47 -3.75 17.96 4.27
C TYR A 47 -2.35 18.41 3.88
N ASN A 48 -2.13 19.74 3.79
CA ASN A 48 -0.85 20.33 3.44
C ASN A 48 -0.28 19.78 2.10
N GLU A 49 -1.04 19.93 1.00
CA GLU A 49 -0.77 19.36 -0.31
C GLU A 49 -0.54 20.45 -1.40
N MET A 50 0.10 21.59 -1.03
CA MET A 50 0.20 22.75 -1.92
C MET A 50 0.86 22.44 -3.28
N TYR A 51 1.72 21.43 -3.37
CA TYR A 51 2.38 21.05 -4.60
C TYR A 51 1.51 20.24 -5.58
N VAL A 52 0.43 19.61 -5.10
CA VAL A 52 -0.36 18.67 -5.91
C VAL A 52 -1.85 18.98 -5.94
N VAL A 53 -2.37 19.84 -5.04
CA VAL A 53 -3.81 20.14 -4.96
C VAL A 53 -4.36 20.76 -6.24
N ALA A 54 -3.60 21.66 -6.89
CA ALA A 54 -4.02 22.27 -8.14
C ALA A 54 -4.18 21.22 -9.25
N ARG A 55 -3.22 20.30 -9.35
CA ARG A 55 -3.26 19.20 -10.32
C ARG A 55 -4.45 18.28 -10.09
N LEU A 56 -4.72 17.90 -8.84
CA LEU A 56 -5.88 17.08 -8.48
C LEU A 56 -7.19 17.76 -8.90
N LEU A 57 -7.40 19.02 -8.48
CA LEU A 57 -8.64 19.76 -8.78
C LEU A 57 -8.85 19.93 -10.30
N ASN A 58 -7.80 20.24 -11.04
CA ASN A 58 -7.90 20.30 -12.50
C ASN A 58 -8.21 18.93 -13.11
N GLN A 59 -7.60 17.85 -12.61
CA GLN A 59 -7.84 16.50 -13.14
C GLN A 59 -9.29 16.05 -12.97
N VAL A 60 -9.90 16.29 -11.80
CA VAL A 60 -11.28 15.87 -11.57
C VAL A 60 -12.30 16.64 -12.41
N THR A 61 -11.95 17.82 -12.91
CA THR A 61 -12.82 18.56 -13.86
C THR A 61 -12.90 17.90 -15.23
N LEU A 62 -11.95 17.02 -15.57
CA LEU A 62 -11.88 16.30 -16.85
C LEU A 62 -12.71 15.01 -16.87
N LEU A 63 -13.37 14.67 -15.76
CA LEU A 63 -14.21 13.47 -15.71
C LEU A 63 -15.41 13.59 -16.64
N ASN A 64 -15.60 12.58 -17.49
CA ASN A 64 -16.75 12.43 -18.38
C ASN A 64 -17.97 12.01 -17.56
N TYR A 65 -18.61 12.96 -16.89
CA TYR A 65 -19.82 12.71 -16.12
C TYR A 65 -20.72 13.96 -16.13
N PRO A 66 -22.05 13.83 -16.18
CA PRO A 66 -22.93 14.99 -16.18
C PRO A 66 -22.72 15.86 -14.93
N LYS A 67 -22.47 17.15 -15.11
CA LYS A 67 -22.16 18.08 -14.01
C LYS A 67 -23.24 18.12 -12.94
N ASN A 68 -24.50 18.00 -13.35
CA ASN A 68 -25.66 17.97 -12.43
C ASN A 68 -25.80 16.64 -11.67
N LYS A 69 -24.95 15.65 -11.94
CA LYS A 69 -24.87 14.34 -11.29
C LYS A 69 -23.56 14.12 -10.57
N LEU A 70 -22.66 15.10 -10.58
CA LEU A 70 -21.34 15.04 -9.98
C LEU A 70 -21.21 16.12 -8.90
N GLU A 71 -21.07 15.70 -7.66
CA GLU A 71 -20.69 16.54 -6.53
C GLU A 71 -19.22 16.32 -6.21
N ILE A 72 -18.46 17.38 -5.98
CA ILE A 72 -17.06 17.32 -5.55
C ILE A 72 -16.96 17.89 -4.14
N GLN A 73 -16.41 17.13 -3.21
CA GLN A 73 -16.10 17.56 -1.86
C GLN A 73 -14.58 17.61 -1.68
N LEU A 74 -13.98 18.78 -1.59
CA LEU A 74 -12.63 18.95 -1.10
C LEU A 74 -12.66 18.97 0.42
N LEU A 75 -12.16 17.90 1.05
CA LEU A 75 -12.10 17.73 2.50
C LEU A 75 -10.74 18.24 2.98
N ASP A 76 -10.66 19.52 3.32
CA ASP A 76 -9.40 20.24 3.54
C ASP A 76 -9.10 20.49 5.01
N ASP A 77 -8.16 19.72 5.53
CA ASP A 77 -7.61 19.88 6.90
C ASP A 77 -6.29 20.70 6.91
N SER A 78 -5.95 21.37 5.81
CA SER A 78 -4.65 22.03 5.66
C SER A 78 -4.50 23.27 6.54
N THR A 79 -3.25 23.53 6.94
CA THR A 79 -2.83 24.66 7.79
C THR A 79 -1.80 25.56 7.10
N ASP A 80 -1.54 25.33 5.81
CA ASP A 80 -0.60 26.05 4.97
C ASP A 80 -1.29 26.69 3.75
N GLN A 81 -0.52 27.11 2.76
CA GLN A 81 -1.00 27.74 1.53
C GLN A 81 -1.90 26.85 0.66
N THR A 82 -1.99 25.54 0.94
CA THR A 82 -2.87 24.59 0.23
C THR A 82 -4.30 25.09 0.15
N THR A 83 -4.81 25.62 1.27
CA THR A 83 -6.18 26.13 1.38
C THR A 83 -6.45 27.32 0.44
N GLU A 84 -5.51 28.26 0.35
CA GLU A 84 -5.66 29.44 -0.52
C GLU A 84 -5.59 29.05 -1.99
N ILE A 85 -4.64 28.15 -2.35
CA ILE A 85 -4.51 27.61 -3.71
C ILE A 85 -5.81 26.90 -4.11
N ALA A 86 -6.32 26.04 -3.23
CA ALA A 86 -7.55 25.31 -3.48
C ALA A 86 -8.76 26.25 -3.64
N ALA A 87 -8.90 27.26 -2.77
CA ALA A 87 -10.01 28.19 -2.80
C ALA A 87 -10.11 28.96 -4.12
N LYS A 88 -8.95 29.40 -4.69
CA LYS A 88 -8.90 30.08 -6.00
C LYS A 88 -9.43 29.19 -7.12
N ILE A 89 -8.96 27.93 -7.18
CA ILE A 89 -9.38 26.99 -8.22
C ILE A 89 -10.86 26.61 -8.06
N ILE A 90 -11.33 26.41 -6.83
CA ILE A 90 -12.72 26.10 -6.54
C ILE A 90 -13.64 27.24 -7.00
N ALA A 91 -13.25 28.50 -6.81
CA ALA A 91 -14.01 29.64 -7.32
C ALA A 91 -14.18 29.59 -8.84
N GLU A 92 -13.11 29.27 -9.56
CA GLU A 92 -13.16 29.08 -11.02
C GLU A 92 -14.02 27.88 -11.45
N MET A 93 -13.96 26.76 -10.69
CA MET A 93 -14.80 25.59 -10.95
C MET A 93 -16.29 25.92 -10.81
N ARG A 94 -16.66 26.67 -9.76
CA ARG A 94 -18.04 27.12 -9.52
C ARG A 94 -18.55 28.03 -10.64
N LEU A 95 -17.71 28.95 -11.15
CA LEU A 95 -18.05 29.78 -12.31
C LEU A 95 -18.32 28.95 -13.57
N LYS A 96 -17.69 27.77 -13.70
CA LYS A 96 -17.93 26.79 -14.78
C LYS A 96 -19.15 25.89 -14.52
N GLY A 97 -19.92 26.13 -13.46
CA GLY A 97 -21.12 25.36 -13.11
C GLY A 97 -20.84 23.98 -12.51
N ILE A 98 -19.66 23.78 -11.90
CA ILE A 98 -19.30 22.53 -11.22
C ILE A 98 -19.76 22.64 -9.77
N ASP A 99 -20.51 21.62 -9.27
CA ASP A 99 -20.93 21.53 -7.86
C ASP A 99 -19.73 21.08 -7.02
N VAL A 100 -19.01 22.05 -6.45
CA VAL A 100 -17.83 21.81 -5.62
C VAL A 100 -17.97 22.48 -4.26
N GLN A 101 -17.78 21.68 -3.22
CA GLN A 101 -17.79 22.10 -1.82
C GLN A 101 -16.38 22.08 -1.25
N HIS A 102 -15.98 23.16 -0.58
CA HIS A 102 -14.73 23.23 0.19
C HIS A 102 -15.07 23.05 1.65
N ILE A 103 -14.92 21.82 2.16
CA ILE A 103 -15.27 21.44 3.51
C ILE A 103 -14.03 21.52 4.39
N ARG A 104 -14.04 22.37 5.40
CA ARG A 104 -12.96 22.55 6.35
C ARG A 104 -13.45 22.23 7.76
N ARG A 105 -12.60 21.59 8.55
CA ARG A 105 -12.86 21.28 9.95
C ARG A 105 -12.04 22.20 10.85
N THR A 106 -12.58 22.56 12.01
CA THR A 106 -11.85 23.30 13.04
C THR A 106 -10.79 22.43 13.71
N GLU A 107 -11.10 21.15 13.89
CA GLU A 107 -10.22 20.17 14.50
C GLU A 107 -9.98 18.99 13.54
N ARG A 108 -8.72 18.59 13.40
CA ARG A 108 -8.32 17.47 12.56
C ARG A 108 -8.46 16.11 13.26
N THR A 109 -9.51 15.94 14.06
CA THR A 109 -9.78 14.70 14.80
C THR A 109 -9.99 13.54 13.84
N GLY A 110 -9.31 12.41 14.06
CA GLY A 110 -9.41 11.21 13.23
C GLY A 110 -8.77 11.33 11.86
N TYR A 111 -8.00 12.39 11.59
CA TYR A 111 -7.23 12.57 10.33
C TYR A 111 -8.10 12.35 9.08
N LYS A 112 -7.63 11.54 8.11
CA LYS A 112 -8.33 11.21 6.86
C LYS A 112 -9.68 10.53 7.12
N ALA A 113 -9.74 9.57 8.05
CA ALA A 113 -10.99 8.89 8.41
C ALA A 113 -12.04 9.88 8.92
N GLY A 114 -11.63 10.83 9.78
CA GLY A 114 -12.51 11.89 10.27
C GLY A 114 -13.00 12.82 9.17
N ALA A 115 -12.13 13.21 8.22
CA ALA A 115 -12.50 14.02 7.07
C ALA A 115 -13.52 13.30 6.17
N LEU A 116 -13.28 12.02 5.88
CA LEU A 116 -14.22 11.18 5.10
C LEU A 116 -15.56 10.99 5.80
N ALA A 117 -15.56 10.86 7.13
CA ALA A 117 -16.79 10.76 7.94
C ALA A 117 -17.62 12.04 7.86
N GLU A 118 -16.99 13.21 7.97
CA GLU A 118 -17.63 14.52 7.82
C GLU A 118 -18.24 14.67 6.42
N GLY A 119 -17.45 14.39 5.39
CA GLY A 119 -17.91 14.44 4.01
C GLY A 119 -19.03 13.44 3.70
N LEU A 120 -19.05 12.26 4.35
CA LEU A 120 -20.11 11.27 4.20
C LEU A 120 -21.47 11.82 4.62
N GLY A 121 -21.51 12.55 5.75
CA GLY A 121 -22.73 13.18 6.26
C GLY A 121 -23.31 14.20 5.29
N ALA A 122 -22.45 15.00 4.65
CA ALA A 122 -22.84 16.08 3.73
C ALA A 122 -23.04 15.60 2.28
N SER A 123 -22.66 14.37 1.93
CA SER A 123 -22.66 13.87 0.54
C SER A 123 -24.08 13.67 -0.01
N LYS A 124 -24.32 14.12 -1.26
CA LYS A 124 -25.58 13.92 -2.00
C LYS A 124 -25.59 12.59 -2.77
N GLY A 125 -24.41 12.06 -3.11
CA GLY A 125 -24.26 10.92 -3.99
C GLY A 125 -24.72 9.58 -3.39
N GLU A 126 -25.30 8.74 -4.22
CA GLU A 126 -25.51 7.31 -3.93
C GLU A 126 -24.18 6.56 -3.85
N PHE A 127 -23.22 6.99 -4.66
CA PHE A 127 -21.89 6.44 -4.73
C PHE A 127 -20.85 7.51 -4.35
N LEU A 128 -19.81 7.08 -3.64
CA LEU A 128 -18.69 7.92 -3.22
C LEU A 128 -17.40 7.43 -3.87
N ALA A 129 -16.80 8.22 -4.75
CA ALA A 129 -15.48 7.96 -5.28
C ALA A 129 -14.43 8.74 -4.48
N ILE A 130 -13.33 8.07 -4.09
CA ILE A 130 -12.33 8.65 -3.18
C ILE A 130 -10.98 8.70 -3.90
N PHE A 131 -10.36 9.90 -3.90
CA PHE A 131 -9.02 10.11 -4.46
C PHE A 131 -8.16 10.93 -3.50
N ASP A 132 -6.98 10.40 -3.17
CA ASP A 132 -5.95 11.15 -2.46
C ASP A 132 -5.34 12.24 -3.38
N ALA A 133 -4.66 13.21 -2.79
CA ALA A 133 -4.16 14.40 -3.46
C ALA A 133 -3.23 14.13 -4.68
N ASP A 134 -2.59 12.98 -4.73
CA ASP A 134 -1.64 12.58 -5.77
C ASP A 134 -2.24 11.69 -6.87
N PHE A 135 -3.54 11.36 -6.77
CA PHE A 135 -4.23 10.53 -7.75
C PHE A 135 -4.75 11.35 -8.94
N LEU A 136 -4.65 10.75 -10.12
CA LEU A 136 -5.14 11.34 -11.37
C LEU A 136 -6.14 10.39 -12.04
N PRO A 137 -7.44 10.47 -11.67
CA PRO A 137 -8.45 9.62 -12.29
C PRO A 137 -8.53 9.87 -13.80
N GLN A 138 -8.71 8.78 -14.58
CA GLN A 138 -8.93 8.88 -16.02
C GLN A 138 -10.32 9.48 -16.30
N PRO A 139 -10.51 10.19 -17.44
CA PRO A 139 -11.78 10.82 -17.75
C PRO A 139 -13.01 9.90 -17.65
N ASP A 140 -12.92 8.67 -18.11
CA ASP A 140 -14.02 7.71 -18.12
C ASP A 140 -14.12 6.86 -16.84
N PHE A 141 -13.35 7.18 -15.79
CA PHE A 141 -13.27 6.39 -14.57
C PHE A 141 -14.65 6.03 -13.99
N LEU A 142 -15.55 7.00 -13.84
CA LEU A 142 -16.88 6.77 -13.28
C LEU A 142 -17.74 5.89 -14.20
N LEU A 143 -17.73 6.18 -15.52
CA LEU A 143 -18.51 5.44 -16.50
C LEU A 143 -18.06 3.98 -16.64
N GLU A 144 -16.77 3.71 -16.43
CA GLU A 144 -16.23 2.35 -16.47
C GLU A 144 -16.49 1.57 -15.19
N MET A 145 -16.46 2.23 -14.02
CA MET A 145 -16.56 1.57 -12.72
C MET A 145 -18.00 1.32 -12.24
N LEU A 146 -18.91 2.27 -12.52
CA LEU A 146 -20.30 2.23 -12.02
C LEU A 146 -21.11 1.03 -12.52
N PRO A 147 -20.97 0.52 -13.76
CA PRO A 147 -21.76 -0.60 -14.24
C PRO A 147 -21.70 -1.84 -13.33
N MET A 148 -20.56 -2.07 -12.67
CA MET A 148 -20.40 -3.23 -11.78
C MET A 148 -21.40 -3.22 -10.61
N PHE A 149 -21.82 -2.05 -10.12
CA PHE A 149 -22.77 -1.95 -9.01
C PHE A 149 -24.19 -2.39 -9.40
N TYR A 150 -24.52 -2.36 -10.68
CA TYR A 150 -25.81 -2.76 -11.20
C TYR A 150 -25.89 -4.26 -11.52
N GLU A 151 -24.76 -4.97 -11.56
CA GLU A 151 -24.77 -6.43 -11.68
C GLU A 151 -25.26 -7.12 -10.41
N ASN A 152 -24.98 -6.53 -9.24
CA ASN A 152 -25.38 -7.08 -7.96
C ASN A 152 -25.47 -5.96 -6.92
N GLU A 153 -26.65 -5.78 -6.34
CA GLU A 153 -26.93 -4.79 -5.30
C GLU A 153 -26.08 -4.99 -4.03
N LYS A 154 -25.55 -6.19 -3.80
CA LYS A 154 -24.63 -6.48 -2.71
C LYS A 154 -23.21 -5.94 -2.94
N ILE A 155 -22.90 -5.41 -4.13
CA ILE A 155 -21.60 -4.80 -4.36
C ILE A 155 -21.54 -3.45 -3.62
N GLY A 156 -20.72 -3.40 -2.57
CA GLY A 156 -20.52 -2.21 -1.73
C GLY A 156 -19.31 -1.38 -2.12
N LEU A 157 -18.32 -1.99 -2.78
CA LEU A 157 -17.10 -1.33 -3.24
C LEU A 157 -16.67 -1.87 -4.59
N VAL A 158 -16.18 -1.00 -5.46
CA VAL A 158 -15.41 -1.36 -6.65
C VAL A 158 -14.06 -0.65 -6.61
N GLN A 159 -12.96 -1.41 -6.61
CA GLN A 159 -11.58 -0.91 -6.59
C GLN A 159 -10.97 -0.94 -7.99
N SER A 160 -10.31 0.14 -8.41
CA SER A 160 -9.47 0.19 -9.61
C SER A 160 -8.03 -0.27 -9.30
N ARG A 161 -7.25 -0.51 -10.35
CA ARG A 161 -5.81 -0.74 -10.23
C ARG A 161 -5.07 0.60 -10.04
N TRP A 162 -4.08 0.64 -9.15
CA TRP A 162 -3.17 1.78 -9.10
C TRP A 162 -2.17 1.73 -10.27
N GLY A 163 -1.99 2.88 -10.92
CA GLY A 163 -0.89 3.17 -11.82
C GLY A 163 0.18 4.03 -11.11
N HIS A 164 1.33 4.20 -11.76
CA HIS A 164 2.45 4.94 -11.17
C HIS A 164 2.96 6.00 -12.14
N ILE A 165 2.79 7.28 -11.77
CA ILE A 165 3.10 8.42 -12.65
C ILE A 165 4.62 8.56 -12.80
N ASN A 166 5.35 8.33 -11.70
CA ASN A 166 6.78 8.56 -11.57
C ASN A 166 7.60 7.26 -11.44
N GLU A 167 7.11 6.14 -11.99
CA GLU A 167 7.86 4.87 -11.96
C GLU A 167 9.27 5.02 -12.55
N ALA A 168 9.38 5.78 -13.65
CA ALA A 168 10.64 5.94 -14.38
C ALA A 168 11.68 6.85 -13.71
N ASP A 169 11.28 7.66 -12.72
CA ASP A 169 12.09 8.75 -12.18
C ASP A 169 13.30 8.27 -11.35
N GLY A 170 13.23 7.06 -10.79
CA GLY A 170 14.34 6.56 -9.99
C GLY A 170 14.33 5.06 -9.76
N TRP A 171 15.41 4.56 -9.17
CA TRP A 171 15.50 3.15 -8.78
C TRP A 171 14.49 2.81 -7.67
N LEU A 172 14.27 3.71 -6.71
CA LEU A 172 13.38 3.51 -5.58
C LEU A 172 11.91 3.45 -6.01
N THR A 173 11.50 4.33 -6.92
CA THR A 173 10.14 4.32 -7.50
C THR A 173 9.92 3.07 -8.34
N ARG A 174 10.92 2.61 -9.11
CA ARG A 174 10.84 1.34 -9.86
C ARG A 174 10.66 0.12 -8.96
N LEU A 175 11.34 0.07 -7.80
CA LEU A 175 11.18 -1.03 -6.85
C LEU A 175 9.79 -1.01 -6.19
N GLN A 176 9.26 0.16 -5.87
CA GLN A 176 7.92 0.30 -5.33
C GLN A 176 6.85 -0.10 -6.35
N ALA A 177 6.98 0.37 -7.60
CA ALA A 177 6.10 -0.04 -8.69
C ALA A 177 6.14 -1.56 -8.90
N PHE A 178 7.32 -2.17 -8.86
CA PHE A 178 7.49 -3.61 -8.99
C PHE A 178 6.71 -4.38 -7.93
N PHE A 179 6.73 -3.94 -6.68
CA PHE A 179 5.96 -4.53 -5.58
C PHE A 179 4.45 -4.30 -5.74
N LEU A 180 4.03 -3.04 -5.95
CA LEU A 180 2.61 -2.69 -6.06
C LEU A 180 1.94 -3.33 -7.28
N ASN A 181 2.66 -3.45 -8.40
CA ASN A 181 2.15 -4.16 -9.56
C ASN A 181 1.84 -5.63 -9.24
N ALA A 182 2.66 -6.31 -8.42
CA ALA A 182 2.35 -7.67 -7.98
C ALA A 182 1.09 -7.74 -7.10
N HIS A 183 0.94 -6.79 -6.20
CA HIS A 183 -0.25 -6.65 -5.35
C HIS A 183 -1.53 -6.49 -6.18
N PHE A 184 -1.56 -5.53 -7.10
CA PHE A 184 -2.76 -5.26 -7.90
C PHE A 184 -3.01 -6.32 -8.98
N THR A 185 -1.98 -6.86 -9.63
CA THR A 185 -2.14 -7.84 -10.71
C THR A 185 -2.52 -9.22 -10.19
N ILE A 186 -1.85 -9.70 -9.13
CA ILE A 186 -2.04 -11.07 -8.64
C ILE A 186 -2.93 -11.10 -7.41
N GLU A 187 -2.55 -10.38 -6.33
CA GLU A 187 -3.22 -10.57 -5.05
C GLU A 187 -4.68 -10.16 -5.07
N HIS A 188 -5.02 -8.94 -5.55
CA HIS A 188 -6.40 -8.49 -5.63
C HIS A 188 -7.27 -9.40 -6.49
N LEU A 189 -6.79 -9.72 -7.70
CA LEU A 189 -7.53 -10.57 -8.64
C LEU A 189 -7.73 -11.97 -8.07
N SER A 190 -6.65 -12.59 -7.56
CA SER A 190 -6.69 -13.96 -7.05
C SER A 190 -7.54 -14.09 -5.78
N ARG A 191 -7.46 -13.11 -4.86
CA ARG A 191 -8.32 -13.08 -3.67
C ARG A 191 -9.79 -12.96 -4.06
N LYS A 192 -10.14 -12.01 -4.94
CA LYS A 192 -11.50 -11.82 -5.43
C LYS A 192 -12.05 -13.10 -6.05
N GLN A 193 -11.31 -13.70 -6.97
CA GLN A 193 -11.74 -14.90 -7.69
C GLN A 193 -11.72 -16.17 -6.82
N GLY A 194 -10.83 -16.21 -5.83
CA GLY A 194 -10.73 -17.32 -4.87
C GLY A 194 -11.73 -17.28 -3.73
N GLY A 195 -12.62 -16.27 -3.68
CA GLY A 195 -13.61 -16.11 -2.61
C GLY A 195 -13.00 -15.55 -1.31
N GLY A 196 -11.82 -14.94 -1.39
CA GLY A 196 -11.22 -14.22 -0.28
C GLY A 196 -11.69 -12.78 -0.18
N PHE A 197 -11.49 -12.16 0.97
CA PHE A 197 -11.73 -10.74 1.15
C PHE A 197 -10.67 -9.92 0.42
N ILE A 198 -11.12 -8.86 -0.26
CA ILE A 198 -10.25 -7.81 -0.81
C ILE A 198 -10.49 -6.51 -0.06
N ASN A 199 -9.55 -5.57 -0.16
CA ASN A 199 -9.68 -4.29 0.52
C ASN A 199 -9.77 -3.13 -0.47
N PHE A 200 -10.37 -2.04 -0.01
CA PHE A 200 -10.11 -0.70 -0.51
C PHE A 200 -8.67 -0.32 -0.15
N ASN A 201 -7.94 0.27 -1.08
CA ASN A 201 -6.55 0.68 -0.85
C ASN A 201 -6.43 2.18 -0.50
N GLY A 202 -7.47 2.76 0.07
CA GLY A 202 -7.52 4.15 0.49
C GLY A 202 -7.85 5.15 -0.61
N SER A 203 -7.66 4.79 -1.88
CA SER A 203 -7.88 5.68 -3.04
C SER A 203 -8.17 4.90 -4.32
N GLY A 204 -8.74 5.57 -5.32
CA GLY A 204 -9.01 4.97 -6.63
C GLY A 204 -10.12 3.91 -6.59
N GLY A 205 -11.13 4.11 -5.78
CA GLY A 205 -12.29 3.21 -5.71
C GLY A 205 -13.59 3.97 -5.49
N ILE A 206 -14.69 3.28 -5.76
CA ILE A 206 -16.05 3.79 -5.57
C ILE A 206 -16.76 2.94 -4.53
N TRP A 207 -17.35 3.57 -3.53
CA TRP A 207 -18.17 2.94 -2.52
C TRP A 207 -19.64 3.21 -2.75
N ARG A 208 -20.51 2.22 -2.46
CA ARG A 208 -21.93 2.47 -2.27
C ARG A 208 -22.11 3.12 -0.88
N LYS A 209 -22.76 4.28 -0.80
CA LYS A 209 -22.95 5.03 0.45
C LYS A 209 -23.61 4.18 1.54
N THR A 210 -24.63 3.41 1.20
CA THR A 210 -25.33 2.53 2.13
C THR A 210 -24.41 1.43 2.71
N CYS A 211 -23.42 0.95 1.95
CA CYS A 211 -22.44 -0.01 2.44
C CYS A 211 -21.56 0.61 3.54
N ILE A 212 -21.06 1.83 3.33
CA ILE A 212 -20.26 2.54 4.35
C ILE A 212 -21.07 2.71 5.64
N ILE A 213 -22.32 3.18 5.51
CA ILE A 213 -23.21 3.43 6.65
C ILE A 213 -23.52 2.12 7.40
N ASP A 214 -23.92 1.07 6.68
CA ASP A 214 -24.21 -0.25 7.27
C ASP A 214 -22.98 -0.85 7.95
N ALA A 215 -21.78 -0.67 7.40
CA ALA A 215 -20.53 -1.14 8.02
C ALA A 215 -20.11 -0.32 9.27
N GLY A 216 -20.88 0.69 9.67
CA GLY A 216 -20.62 1.54 10.83
C GLY A 216 -19.76 2.77 10.54
N GLY A 217 -19.67 3.19 9.26
CA GLY A 217 -18.96 4.40 8.85
C GLY A 217 -17.43 4.31 8.93
N TRP A 218 -16.77 5.42 8.64
CA TRP A 218 -15.33 5.57 8.77
C TRP A 218 -14.91 5.60 10.23
N SER A 219 -13.86 4.90 10.60
CA SER A 219 -13.32 4.83 11.96
C SER A 219 -11.83 5.18 11.95
N ALA A 220 -11.41 5.98 12.93
CA ALA A 220 -10.03 6.47 13.06
C ALA A 220 -9.20 5.69 14.10
N ASP A 221 -9.69 4.54 14.55
CA ASP A 221 -9.04 3.71 15.57
C ASP A 221 -7.92 2.81 15.02
N THR A 222 -7.75 2.80 13.69
CA THR A 222 -6.62 2.18 12.97
C THR A 222 -6.00 3.18 12.01
N LEU A 223 -4.70 3.04 11.71
CA LEU A 223 -4.01 3.88 10.72
C LEU A 223 -4.35 3.52 9.26
N THR A 224 -5.10 2.45 9.04
CA THR A 224 -5.63 2.00 7.74
C THR A 224 -7.14 1.87 7.84
N GLU A 225 -7.81 3.03 7.85
CA GLU A 225 -9.27 3.14 7.90
C GLU A 225 -9.96 2.40 6.75
N ASP A 226 -9.28 2.33 5.63
CA ASP A 226 -9.69 1.66 4.39
C ASP A 226 -9.74 0.13 4.55
N LEU A 227 -8.68 -0.46 5.11
CA LEU A 227 -8.61 -1.89 5.39
C LEU A 227 -9.63 -2.29 6.46
N ASP A 228 -9.76 -1.49 7.52
CA ASP A 228 -10.73 -1.72 8.59
C ASP A 228 -12.17 -1.72 8.07
N LEU A 229 -12.57 -0.65 7.36
CA LEU A 229 -13.92 -0.54 6.78
C LEU A 229 -14.19 -1.69 5.79
N SER A 230 -13.17 -2.06 5.00
CA SER A 230 -13.28 -3.17 4.04
C SER A 230 -13.62 -4.49 4.72
N TYR A 231 -12.99 -4.79 5.84
CA TYR A 231 -13.27 -6.02 6.59
C TYR A 231 -14.63 -5.95 7.28
N ARG A 232 -14.99 -4.84 7.90
CA ARG A 232 -16.31 -4.64 8.53
C ARG A 232 -17.46 -4.79 7.54
N ALA A 233 -17.33 -4.22 6.34
CA ALA A 233 -18.33 -4.34 5.29
C ALA A 233 -18.52 -5.80 4.82
N GLN A 234 -17.43 -6.50 4.53
CA GLN A 234 -17.50 -7.88 4.06
C GLN A 234 -17.96 -8.85 5.16
N LEU A 235 -17.69 -8.56 6.43
CA LEU A 235 -18.26 -9.29 7.58
C LEU A 235 -19.78 -9.16 7.65
N LYS A 236 -20.36 -8.07 7.13
CA LYS A 236 -21.81 -7.85 6.99
C LYS A 236 -22.39 -8.44 5.69
N GLY A 237 -21.59 -9.11 4.88
CA GLY A 237 -22.03 -9.78 3.66
C GLY A 237 -21.98 -8.90 2.40
N TRP A 238 -21.40 -7.70 2.47
CA TRP A 238 -21.15 -6.92 1.26
C TRP A 238 -20.10 -7.58 0.38
N ALA A 239 -20.33 -7.57 -0.92
CA ALA A 239 -19.37 -8.03 -1.93
C ALA A 239 -18.54 -6.86 -2.44
N PHE A 240 -17.28 -7.12 -2.83
CA PHE A 240 -16.40 -6.12 -3.42
C PHE A 240 -16.03 -6.50 -4.84
N GLY A 241 -15.98 -5.50 -5.73
CA GLY A 241 -15.53 -5.59 -7.10
C GLY A 241 -14.07 -5.14 -7.26
N TYR A 242 -13.39 -5.68 -8.26
CA TYR A 242 -12.06 -5.23 -8.66
C TYR A 242 -11.99 -5.13 -10.19
N MET A 243 -11.54 -3.98 -10.71
CA MET A 243 -11.43 -3.70 -12.15
C MET A 243 -9.97 -3.43 -12.53
N PRO A 244 -9.19 -4.47 -12.87
CA PRO A 244 -7.76 -4.33 -13.18
C PRO A 244 -7.47 -3.54 -14.46
N GLN A 245 -8.45 -3.41 -15.36
CA GLN A 245 -8.33 -2.63 -16.61
C GLN A 245 -8.48 -1.13 -16.40
N VAL A 246 -9.16 -0.70 -15.32
CA VAL A 246 -9.30 0.72 -14.97
C VAL A 246 -8.15 1.10 -14.05
N THR A 247 -7.33 2.07 -14.48
CA THR A 247 -6.18 2.51 -13.71
C THR A 247 -6.38 3.88 -13.09
N SER A 248 -5.91 4.04 -11.87
CA SER A 248 -5.83 5.32 -11.15
C SER A 248 -4.35 5.63 -10.88
N PRO A 249 -3.68 6.41 -11.74
CA PRO A 249 -2.27 6.76 -11.56
C PRO A 249 -2.04 7.63 -10.33
N ALA A 250 -0.97 7.35 -9.58
CA ALA A 250 -0.56 8.07 -8.37
C ALA A 250 0.95 8.26 -8.29
N GLU A 251 1.42 9.13 -7.40
CA GLU A 251 2.86 9.30 -7.14
C GLU A 251 3.37 8.30 -6.12
N LEU A 252 4.52 7.70 -6.42
CA LEU A 252 5.29 6.91 -5.47
C LEU A 252 6.27 7.80 -4.69
N PRO A 253 6.52 7.54 -3.40
CA PRO A 253 7.57 8.21 -2.64
C PRO A 253 8.92 8.19 -3.35
N ALA A 254 9.46 9.37 -3.66
CA ALA A 254 10.73 9.50 -4.37
C ALA A 254 11.95 9.37 -3.45
N ASN A 255 11.77 9.48 -2.12
CA ASN A 255 12.86 9.36 -1.16
C ASN A 255 12.60 8.26 -0.11
N ILE A 256 13.70 7.76 0.50
CA ILE A 256 13.65 6.62 1.41
C ILE A 256 12.95 6.97 2.73
N ASN A 257 13.06 8.21 3.22
CA ASN A 257 12.43 8.61 4.48
C ASN A 257 10.90 8.74 4.32
N ALA A 258 10.43 9.21 3.15
CA ALA A 258 9.01 9.21 2.80
C ALA A 258 8.46 7.78 2.65
N LEU A 259 9.23 6.88 2.03
CA LEU A 259 8.89 5.46 1.94
C LEU A 259 8.80 4.82 3.32
N LYS A 260 9.76 5.07 4.23
CA LYS A 260 9.71 4.58 5.62
C LYS A 260 8.41 5.01 6.31
N SER A 261 8.07 6.30 6.24
CA SER A 261 6.84 6.82 6.86
C SER A 261 5.58 6.18 6.28
N GLN A 262 5.53 5.93 4.97
CA GLN A 262 4.42 5.26 4.31
C GLN A 262 4.32 3.80 4.74
N GLN A 263 5.44 3.07 4.71
CA GLN A 263 5.50 1.66 5.11
C GLN A 263 5.16 1.47 6.59
N HIS A 264 5.61 2.37 7.47
CA HIS A 264 5.25 2.35 8.89
C HIS A 264 3.74 2.41 9.08
N ARG A 265 3.06 3.35 8.41
CA ARG A 265 1.60 3.46 8.51
C ARG A 265 0.89 2.21 8.01
N TRP A 266 1.30 1.67 6.86
CA TRP A 266 0.67 0.49 6.29
C TRP A 266 0.86 -0.75 7.16
N ASN A 267 2.08 -0.99 7.64
CA ASN A 267 2.38 -2.17 8.46
C ASN A 267 1.76 -2.09 9.86
N LYS A 268 1.79 -0.90 10.49
CA LYS A 268 1.15 -0.66 11.77
C LYS A 268 -0.37 -0.79 11.65
N GLY A 269 -0.99 -0.12 10.68
CA GLY A 269 -2.41 -0.18 10.44
C GLY A 269 -2.90 -1.60 10.14
N ALA A 270 -2.13 -2.39 9.35
CA ALA A 270 -2.43 -3.80 9.12
C ALA A 270 -2.43 -4.61 10.43
N ALA A 271 -1.43 -4.41 11.31
CA ALA A 271 -1.37 -5.06 12.62
C ALA A 271 -2.52 -4.63 13.55
N GLU A 272 -2.91 -3.35 13.53
CA GLU A 272 -4.10 -2.84 14.22
C GLU A 272 -5.38 -3.51 13.70
N CYS A 273 -5.50 -3.70 12.38
CA CYS A 273 -6.62 -4.42 11.77
C CYS A 273 -6.64 -5.91 12.11
N VAL A 274 -5.48 -6.58 12.27
CA VAL A 274 -5.43 -7.95 12.83
C VAL A 274 -6.11 -7.99 14.18
N ARG A 275 -5.69 -7.12 15.08
CA ARG A 275 -6.21 -7.05 16.46
C ARG A 275 -7.70 -6.78 16.49
N LYS A 276 -8.20 -5.90 15.62
CA LYS A 276 -9.61 -5.49 15.58
C LYS A 276 -10.51 -6.51 14.87
N ASN A 277 -10.09 -7.03 13.73
CA ASN A 277 -11.01 -7.71 12.80
C ASN A 277 -10.77 -9.22 12.67
N LEU A 278 -9.53 -9.73 12.85
CA LEU A 278 -9.23 -11.12 12.53
C LEU A 278 -10.07 -12.10 13.35
N LEU A 279 -10.23 -11.85 14.65
CA LEU A 279 -10.99 -12.74 15.52
C LEU A 279 -12.48 -12.80 15.12
N ASN A 280 -13.04 -11.67 14.66
CA ASN A 280 -14.42 -11.59 14.16
C ASN A 280 -14.59 -12.43 12.87
N VAL A 281 -13.61 -12.40 11.96
CA VAL A 281 -13.60 -13.24 10.76
C VAL A 281 -13.55 -14.72 11.14
N LEU A 282 -12.66 -15.10 12.06
CA LEU A 282 -12.48 -16.51 12.45
C LEU A 282 -13.71 -17.09 13.16
N LYS A 283 -14.37 -16.28 14.01
CA LYS A 283 -15.57 -16.70 14.75
C LYS A 283 -16.85 -16.69 13.90
N ASN A 284 -16.88 -15.97 12.79
CA ASN A 284 -18.07 -15.90 11.95
C ASN A 284 -18.35 -17.25 11.27
N LYS A 285 -19.50 -17.85 11.61
CA LYS A 285 -19.92 -19.17 11.09
C LYS A 285 -20.36 -19.14 9.63
N GLN A 286 -20.72 -17.97 9.10
CA GLN A 286 -21.15 -17.80 7.71
C GLN A 286 -19.97 -17.74 6.73
N ILE A 287 -18.76 -17.49 7.25
CA ILE A 287 -17.55 -17.39 6.44
C ILE A 287 -16.89 -18.77 6.32
N GLY A 288 -16.69 -19.22 5.07
CA GLY A 288 -16.03 -20.48 4.77
C GLY A 288 -14.55 -20.51 5.19
N TYR A 289 -14.01 -21.71 5.43
CA TYR A 289 -12.63 -21.90 5.90
C TYR A 289 -11.58 -21.31 4.95
N LYS A 290 -11.83 -21.35 3.62
CA LYS A 290 -10.92 -20.74 2.64
C LYS A 290 -10.80 -19.23 2.83
N THR A 291 -11.91 -18.54 3.01
CA THR A 291 -11.93 -17.08 3.25
C THR A 291 -11.26 -16.74 4.59
N LYS A 292 -11.45 -17.58 5.63
CA LYS A 292 -10.75 -17.43 6.91
C LYS A 292 -9.23 -17.56 6.77
N LEU A 293 -8.78 -18.55 6.00
CA LEU A 293 -7.36 -18.74 5.71
C LEU A 293 -6.79 -17.56 4.91
N HIS A 294 -7.53 -17.07 3.93
CA HIS A 294 -7.19 -15.83 3.21
C HIS A 294 -7.02 -14.64 4.16
N ALA A 295 -7.94 -14.46 5.09
CA ALA A 295 -7.90 -13.36 6.04
C ALA A 295 -6.68 -13.42 6.97
N ILE A 296 -6.28 -14.62 7.41
CA ILE A 296 -5.07 -14.82 8.23
C ILE A 296 -3.83 -14.30 7.49
N PHE A 297 -3.63 -14.73 6.24
CA PHE A 297 -2.45 -14.30 5.46
C PHE A 297 -2.56 -12.86 4.97
N HIS A 298 -3.77 -12.36 4.68
CA HIS A 298 -3.97 -11.00 4.23
C HIS A 298 -3.72 -9.98 5.35
N LEU A 299 -4.42 -10.11 6.48
CA LEU A 299 -4.23 -9.21 7.61
C LEU A 299 -2.88 -9.41 8.28
N GLY A 300 -2.44 -10.68 8.41
CA GLY A 300 -1.16 -11.04 9.05
C GLY A 300 0.08 -10.79 8.20
N ASN A 301 -0.05 -10.28 6.98
CA ASN A 301 1.05 -10.07 6.03
C ASN A 301 2.22 -9.29 6.64
N SER A 302 1.95 -8.19 7.33
CA SER A 302 2.98 -7.34 7.94
C SER A 302 3.82 -8.06 9.00
N SER A 303 3.32 -9.15 9.61
CA SER A 303 4.07 -9.98 10.58
C SER A 303 5.31 -10.62 9.98
N ILE A 304 5.42 -10.70 8.65
CA ILE A 304 6.61 -11.21 7.96
C ILE A 304 7.86 -10.41 8.33
N PHE A 305 7.73 -9.09 8.56
CA PHE A 305 8.85 -8.24 8.95
C PHE A 305 9.39 -8.61 10.33
N LEU A 306 8.53 -8.95 11.29
CA LEU A 306 8.96 -9.47 12.60
C LEU A 306 9.75 -10.77 12.44
N CYS A 307 9.25 -11.69 11.63
CA CYS A 307 9.92 -12.97 11.38
C CYS A 307 11.27 -12.78 10.69
N ILE A 308 11.37 -11.84 9.71
CA ILE A 308 12.62 -11.52 9.03
C ILE A 308 13.61 -10.92 10.04
N THR A 309 13.19 -9.93 10.83
CA THR A 309 14.07 -9.23 11.78
C THR A 309 14.59 -10.16 12.87
N VAL A 310 13.70 -10.96 13.50
CA VAL A 310 14.12 -11.94 14.52
C VAL A 310 15.04 -12.99 13.89
N GLY A 311 14.69 -13.52 12.70
CA GLY A 311 15.54 -14.49 12.01
C GLY A 311 16.91 -13.90 11.65
N ALA A 312 16.98 -12.64 11.22
CA ALA A 312 18.21 -11.95 10.88
C ALA A 312 19.10 -11.74 12.13
N ILE A 313 18.53 -11.26 13.24
CA ILE A 313 19.28 -11.06 14.48
C ILE A 313 19.82 -12.40 15.03
N CYS A 314 18.99 -13.44 15.05
CA CYS A 314 19.39 -14.75 15.56
C CYS A 314 20.35 -15.51 14.63
N SER A 315 20.40 -15.14 13.33
CA SER A 315 21.16 -15.91 12.33
C SER A 315 22.66 -15.95 12.64
N LEU A 316 23.25 -14.84 13.03
CA LEU A 316 24.70 -14.74 13.24
C LEU A 316 25.15 -15.51 14.51
N PRO A 317 24.53 -15.34 15.69
CA PRO A 317 24.85 -16.18 16.86
C PRO A 317 24.68 -17.68 16.58
N LEU A 318 23.58 -18.06 15.92
CA LEU A 318 23.33 -19.46 15.58
C LEU A 318 24.38 -20.00 14.58
N PHE A 319 24.80 -19.17 13.62
CA PHE A 319 25.84 -19.53 12.66
C PHE A 319 27.17 -19.79 13.37
N VAL A 320 27.59 -18.93 14.30
CA VAL A 320 28.82 -19.12 15.08
C VAL A 320 28.72 -20.35 15.99
N LEU A 321 27.57 -20.55 16.66
CA LEU A 321 27.35 -21.70 17.52
C LEU A 321 27.34 -23.03 16.73
N SER A 322 26.85 -23.02 15.50
CA SER A 322 26.83 -24.21 14.64
C SER A 322 28.21 -24.74 14.31
N GLN A 323 29.25 -23.88 14.34
CA GLN A 323 30.64 -24.32 14.15
C GLN A 323 31.18 -25.15 15.32
N LYS A 324 30.52 -25.04 16.50
CA LYS A 324 30.89 -25.82 17.69
C LYS A 324 29.96 -27.00 17.97
N PHE A 325 28.67 -26.84 17.61
CA PHE A 325 27.62 -27.80 17.94
C PHE A 325 27.02 -28.43 16.69
N VAL A 326 27.42 -29.64 16.34
CA VAL A 326 27.01 -30.35 15.12
C VAL A 326 25.50 -30.51 15.00
N PHE A 327 24.77 -30.66 16.12
CA PHE A 327 23.31 -30.76 16.06
C PHE A 327 22.61 -29.54 15.49
N LEU A 328 23.23 -28.35 15.58
CA LEU A 328 22.67 -27.14 14.99
C LEU A 328 22.68 -27.15 13.46
N HIS A 329 23.55 -27.96 12.82
CA HIS A 329 23.52 -28.13 11.36
C HIS A 329 22.17 -28.70 10.86
N VAL A 330 21.45 -29.44 11.70
CA VAL A 330 20.09 -29.91 11.36
C VAL A 330 19.15 -28.74 11.13
N PHE A 331 19.24 -27.66 11.93
CA PHE A 331 18.43 -26.46 11.74
C PHE A 331 18.74 -25.76 10.42
N PHE A 332 20.02 -25.70 10.02
CA PHE A 332 20.40 -25.11 8.73
C PHE A 332 19.99 -25.99 7.54
N ARG A 333 20.07 -27.32 7.67
CA ARG A 333 19.55 -28.26 6.66
C ARG A 333 18.04 -28.14 6.50
N LEU A 334 17.30 -28.08 7.61
CA LEU A 334 15.87 -27.80 7.59
C LEU A 334 15.59 -26.38 7.02
N GLY A 335 16.44 -25.40 7.35
CA GLY A 335 16.40 -24.06 6.79
C GLY A 335 16.49 -24.05 5.26
N SER A 336 17.32 -24.92 4.68
CA SER A 336 17.46 -25.06 3.21
C SER A 336 16.16 -25.50 2.54
N PHE A 337 15.34 -26.31 3.20
CA PHE A 337 14.01 -26.66 2.71
C PHE A 337 13.09 -25.43 2.59
N PHE A 338 13.23 -24.46 3.47
CA PHE A 338 12.45 -23.22 3.41
C PHE A 338 12.87 -22.31 2.25
N LEU A 339 14.07 -22.53 1.65
CA LEU A 339 14.49 -21.85 0.40
C LEU A 339 13.57 -22.19 -0.78
N CYS A 340 12.91 -23.36 -0.77
CA CYS A 340 11.89 -23.68 -1.78
C CYS A 340 10.78 -22.63 -1.81
N GLY A 341 10.44 -22.03 -0.67
CA GLY A 341 9.49 -20.90 -0.60
C GLY A 341 9.96 -19.66 -1.37
N PHE A 342 11.26 -19.43 -1.43
CA PHE A 342 11.82 -18.30 -2.16
C PHE A 342 11.62 -18.41 -3.68
N PHE A 343 11.65 -19.63 -4.23
CA PHE A 343 11.31 -19.87 -5.64
C PHE A 343 9.85 -19.51 -5.94
N LEU A 344 8.93 -19.78 -5.01
CA LEU A 344 7.53 -19.37 -5.19
C LEU A 344 7.40 -17.84 -5.21
N LEU A 345 8.19 -17.13 -4.43
CA LEU A 345 8.24 -15.66 -4.44
C LEU A 345 8.80 -15.14 -5.79
N ILE A 346 9.84 -15.77 -6.34
CA ILE A 346 10.35 -15.44 -7.68
C ILE A 346 9.25 -15.64 -8.73
N ILE A 347 8.54 -16.77 -8.69
CA ILE A 347 7.44 -17.06 -9.63
C ILE A 347 6.32 -16.02 -9.49
N PHE A 348 5.98 -15.64 -8.25
CA PHE A 348 4.97 -14.63 -7.98
C PHE A 348 5.34 -13.29 -8.64
N PHE A 349 6.54 -12.76 -8.40
CA PHE A 349 6.97 -11.50 -9.00
C PHE A 349 7.20 -11.60 -10.51
N TRP A 350 7.70 -12.73 -11.01
CA TRP A 350 7.85 -12.96 -12.45
C TRP A 350 6.50 -12.97 -13.18
N THR A 351 5.47 -13.53 -12.55
CA THR A 351 4.12 -13.57 -13.09
C THR A 351 3.54 -12.17 -13.24
N SER A 352 3.76 -11.29 -12.27
CA SER A 352 3.29 -9.90 -12.29
C SER A 352 4.15 -8.95 -13.14
N TYR A 353 5.35 -9.39 -13.57
CA TYR A 353 6.27 -8.55 -14.32
C TYR A 353 5.77 -8.30 -15.74
N GLU A 354 5.35 -7.07 -16.03
CA GLU A 354 4.61 -6.71 -17.26
C GLU A 354 5.49 -6.22 -18.41
N ALA A 355 6.80 -6.04 -18.20
CA ALA A 355 7.70 -5.58 -19.27
C ALA A 355 7.64 -6.48 -20.52
N LYS A 356 7.43 -5.88 -21.67
CA LYS A 356 7.40 -6.58 -22.96
C LYS A 356 8.52 -6.02 -23.87
N PRO A 357 9.44 -6.85 -24.39
CA PRO A 357 9.61 -8.26 -24.04
C PRO A 357 10.11 -8.45 -22.61
N LYS A 358 9.73 -9.57 -21.98
CA LYS A 358 10.20 -9.91 -20.64
C LYS A 358 11.71 -10.15 -20.69
N ASN A 359 12.47 -9.36 -19.92
CA ASN A 359 13.92 -9.49 -19.80
C ASN A 359 14.26 -10.04 -18.42
N PHE A 360 14.81 -11.27 -18.37
CA PHE A 360 15.12 -11.97 -17.13
C PHE A 360 16.18 -11.23 -16.30
N LEU A 361 17.24 -10.71 -16.89
CA LEU A 361 18.29 -10.02 -16.15
C LEU A 361 17.74 -8.74 -15.49
N ARG A 362 16.93 -7.96 -16.23
CA ARG A 362 16.29 -6.75 -15.70
C ARG A 362 15.30 -7.09 -14.56
N PHE A 363 14.54 -8.17 -14.72
CA PHE A 363 13.69 -8.69 -13.67
C PHE A 363 14.50 -9.07 -12.44
N PHE A 364 15.54 -9.87 -12.63
CA PHE A 364 16.37 -10.38 -11.52
C PHE A 364 17.02 -9.24 -10.73
N CYS A 365 17.56 -8.21 -11.40
CA CYS A 365 18.10 -7.03 -10.73
C CYS A 365 17.01 -6.28 -9.91
N ARG A 366 15.80 -6.14 -10.45
CA ARG A 366 14.68 -5.51 -9.72
C ARG A 366 14.25 -6.37 -8.53
N PHE A 367 14.18 -7.68 -8.71
CA PHE A 367 13.78 -8.61 -7.66
C PHE A 367 14.79 -8.62 -6.50
N VAL A 368 16.09 -8.75 -6.79
CA VAL A 368 17.16 -8.71 -5.79
C VAL A 368 17.17 -7.37 -5.07
N GLY A 369 17.07 -6.26 -5.82
CA GLY A 369 16.98 -4.92 -5.24
C GLY A 369 15.76 -4.74 -4.33
N PHE A 370 14.59 -5.22 -4.75
CA PHE A 370 13.37 -5.20 -3.95
C PHE A 370 13.52 -6.01 -2.66
N VAL A 371 14.01 -7.25 -2.74
CA VAL A 371 14.22 -8.12 -1.57
C VAL A 371 15.20 -7.47 -0.60
N SER A 372 16.36 -7.00 -1.12
CA SER A 372 17.39 -6.35 -0.29
C SER A 372 16.85 -5.12 0.44
N VAL A 373 16.17 -4.20 -0.27
CA VAL A 373 15.58 -2.99 0.36
C VAL A 373 14.49 -3.37 1.37
N SER A 374 13.64 -4.36 1.05
CA SER A 374 12.60 -4.83 1.97
C SER A 374 13.20 -5.42 3.24
N MET A 375 14.31 -6.17 3.13
CA MET A 375 15.08 -6.69 4.26
C MET A 375 15.71 -5.54 5.07
N GLY A 376 16.25 -4.51 4.42
CA GLY A 376 16.79 -3.32 5.08
C GLY A 376 15.73 -2.50 5.83
N LEU A 377 14.48 -2.50 5.33
CA LEU A 377 13.35 -1.86 6.00
C LEU A 377 12.73 -2.73 7.11
N SER A 378 13.12 -4.01 7.22
CA SER A 378 12.45 -4.97 8.09
C SER A 378 12.46 -4.56 9.57
N LEU A 379 13.55 -4.00 10.07
CA LEU A 379 13.65 -3.54 11.46
C LEU A 379 12.66 -2.40 11.74
N TYR A 380 12.62 -1.40 10.87
CA TYR A 380 11.71 -0.25 10.99
C TYR A 380 10.24 -0.69 10.92
N ASN A 381 9.93 -1.57 9.97
CA ASN A 381 8.59 -2.13 9.81
C ASN A 381 8.21 -3.06 10.96
N SER A 382 9.16 -3.79 11.55
CA SER A 382 8.91 -4.62 12.74
C SER A 382 8.46 -3.81 13.94
N ILE A 383 9.06 -2.65 14.16
CA ILE A 383 8.62 -1.73 15.23
C ILE A 383 7.20 -1.27 14.97
N ALA A 384 6.88 -0.88 13.73
CA ALA A 384 5.53 -0.50 13.35
C ALA A 384 4.49 -1.61 13.63
N VAL A 385 4.83 -2.86 13.28
CA VAL A 385 3.96 -4.03 13.53
C VAL A 385 3.78 -4.28 15.02
N LEU A 386 4.86 -4.20 15.81
CA LEU A 386 4.78 -4.35 17.28
C LEU A 386 3.91 -3.26 17.91
N GLU A 387 4.09 -2.00 17.50
CA GLU A 387 3.23 -0.89 17.95
C GLU A 387 1.76 -1.15 17.65
N GLY A 388 1.45 -1.67 16.45
CA GLY A 388 0.09 -2.02 16.05
C GLY A 388 -0.50 -3.14 16.92
N TYR A 389 0.25 -4.21 17.16
CA TYR A 389 -0.20 -5.32 18.03
C TYR A 389 -0.35 -4.90 19.49
N LEU A 390 0.54 -4.08 20.01
CA LEU A 390 0.47 -3.56 21.38
C LEU A 390 -0.55 -2.42 21.55
N GLY A 391 -1.07 -1.88 20.46
CA GLY A 391 -2.04 -0.77 20.50
C GLY A 391 -1.43 0.58 20.87
N ILE A 392 -0.14 0.76 20.64
CA ILE A 392 0.56 2.03 20.89
C ILE A 392 0.07 3.06 19.88
N LYS A 393 -0.52 4.15 20.35
CA LYS A 393 -0.98 5.25 19.48
C LYS A 393 0.21 6.11 19.06
N THR A 394 0.34 6.37 17.77
CA THR A 394 1.31 7.30 17.20
C THR A 394 0.61 8.32 16.33
N PRO A 395 1.12 9.57 16.26
CA PRO A 395 0.53 10.59 15.40
C PRO A 395 0.65 10.17 13.92
N PHE A 396 -0.31 10.61 13.12
CA PHE A 396 -0.27 10.41 11.68
C PHE A 396 0.82 11.29 11.05
N VAL A 397 1.83 10.65 10.46
CA VAL A 397 2.88 11.35 9.69
C VAL A 397 2.56 11.25 8.21
N ARG A 398 2.33 12.41 7.59
CA ARG A 398 2.05 12.50 6.16
C ARG A 398 3.27 12.13 5.31
N THR A 399 3.04 11.46 4.18
CA THR A 399 4.07 11.21 3.16
C THR A 399 4.16 12.43 2.23
N PRO A 400 5.31 13.12 2.13
CA PRO A 400 5.48 14.23 1.20
C PRO A 400 5.26 13.82 -0.26
N LYS A 401 4.56 14.65 -1.03
CA LYS A 401 4.37 14.52 -2.47
C LYS A 401 5.23 15.56 -3.19
N PHE A 402 5.77 15.21 -4.35
CA PHE A 402 6.81 16.03 -4.97
C PHE A 402 6.34 16.81 -6.19
N SER A 403 5.14 16.52 -6.72
CA SER A 403 4.69 17.02 -8.01
C SER A 403 5.68 16.68 -9.16
N GLN A 404 5.16 16.39 -10.35
CA GLN A 404 6.01 16.19 -11.54
C GLN A 404 6.53 17.53 -12.11
N ASN A 405 6.32 18.64 -11.40
CA ASN A 405 6.83 19.92 -11.85
C ASN A 405 8.35 19.94 -11.73
N LYS A 406 9.05 19.83 -12.86
CA LYS A 406 10.52 19.79 -12.95
C LYS A 406 11.18 21.08 -12.43
N ASP A 407 10.38 22.15 -12.29
CA ASP A 407 10.86 23.45 -11.80
C ASP A 407 11.01 23.47 -10.25
N ILE A 408 10.49 22.47 -9.54
CA ILE A 408 10.64 22.38 -8.09
C ILE A 408 11.74 21.36 -7.78
N ASN A 409 12.85 21.87 -7.27
CA ASN A 409 13.91 21.00 -6.78
C ASN A 409 13.36 20.11 -5.64
N PRO A 410 13.44 18.78 -5.73
CA PRO A 410 12.92 17.87 -4.69
C PRO A 410 13.48 18.13 -3.28
N SER A 411 14.69 18.72 -3.16
CA SER A 411 15.29 19.09 -1.88
C SER A 411 14.63 20.31 -1.22
N GLU A 412 13.96 21.18 -2.00
CA GLU A 412 13.26 22.38 -1.52
C GLU A 412 11.86 22.12 -1.01
N ASN A 413 11.38 20.86 -1.07
CA ASN A 413 10.06 20.52 -0.57
C ASN A 413 9.97 20.75 0.95
N LEU A 414 9.13 21.71 1.35
CA LEU A 414 8.95 22.14 2.74
C LEU A 414 8.47 21.02 3.68
N TYR A 415 7.88 19.98 3.13
CA TYR A 415 7.33 18.86 3.91
C TYR A 415 8.36 17.76 4.22
N LEU A 416 9.57 17.87 3.73
CA LEU A 416 10.64 16.95 4.10
C LEU A 416 11.09 17.20 5.55
N SER A 417 11.29 16.11 6.30
CA SER A 417 11.78 16.21 7.68
C SER A 417 13.10 16.94 7.75
N GLN A 418 13.20 17.89 8.68
CA GLN A 418 14.43 18.61 9.02
C GLN A 418 15.22 17.91 10.14
N LYS A 419 14.67 16.85 10.72
CA LYS A 419 15.32 16.12 11.81
C LYS A 419 16.25 15.05 11.26
N PHE A 420 17.44 14.93 11.88
CA PHE A 420 18.37 13.85 11.58
C PHE A 420 17.67 12.50 11.78
N PRO A 421 17.77 11.57 10.82
CA PRO A 421 17.12 10.27 10.93
C PRO A 421 17.91 9.34 11.87
N VAL A 422 17.81 9.57 13.19
CA VAL A 422 18.58 8.84 14.23
C VAL A 422 18.48 7.32 14.07
N PHE A 423 17.34 6.82 13.65
CA PHE A 423 17.13 5.40 13.41
C PHE A 423 18.09 4.82 12.34
N SER A 424 18.59 5.67 11.43
CA SER A 424 19.56 5.25 10.40
C SER A 424 20.92 4.84 10.99
N LEU A 425 21.26 5.30 12.19
CA LEU A 425 22.47 4.84 12.89
C LEU A 425 22.34 3.36 13.31
N LEU A 426 21.15 2.98 13.78
CA LEU A 426 20.87 1.60 14.12
C LEU A 426 20.86 0.70 12.87
N GLU A 427 20.26 1.18 11.76
CA GLU A 427 20.31 0.47 10.48
C GLU A 427 21.75 0.30 9.99
N PHE A 428 22.60 1.31 10.16
CA PHE A 428 24.02 1.20 9.81
C PHE A 428 24.75 0.17 10.68
N ALA A 429 24.48 0.16 12.00
CA ALA A 429 25.04 -0.85 12.89
C ALA A 429 24.62 -2.28 12.47
N PHE A 430 23.37 -2.48 11.99
CA PHE A 430 22.94 -3.75 11.43
C PHE A 430 23.65 -4.09 10.11
N ALA A 431 23.94 -3.10 9.26
CA ALA A 431 24.77 -3.34 8.07
C ALA A 431 26.16 -3.87 8.45
N LEU A 432 26.80 -3.26 9.45
CA LEU A 432 28.09 -3.76 9.97
C LEU A 432 27.98 -5.14 10.62
N TYR A 433 26.91 -5.42 11.35
CA TYR A 433 26.63 -6.74 11.94
C TYR A 433 26.55 -7.84 10.86
N PHE A 434 25.89 -7.57 9.74
CA PHE A 434 25.83 -8.53 8.63
C PHE A 434 27.09 -8.55 7.77
N ALA A 435 27.86 -7.46 7.71
CA ALA A 435 29.22 -7.47 7.13
C ALA A 435 30.14 -8.41 7.92
N LEU A 436 30.04 -8.43 9.26
CA LEU A 436 30.71 -9.43 10.08
C LEU A 436 30.25 -10.86 9.74
N GLY A 437 28.95 -11.07 9.46
CA GLY A 437 28.42 -12.36 9.02
C GLY A 437 29.03 -12.83 7.67
N ILE A 438 29.21 -11.89 6.71
CA ILE A 438 29.89 -12.16 5.46
C ILE A 438 31.34 -12.59 5.73
N TRP A 439 32.07 -11.82 6.55
CA TRP A 439 33.46 -12.13 6.90
C TRP A 439 33.59 -13.50 7.57
N LEU A 440 32.72 -13.81 8.55
CA LEU A 440 32.69 -15.11 9.24
C LEU A 440 32.39 -16.28 8.28
N SER A 441 31.56 -16.06 7.25
CA SER A 441 31.28 -17.09 6.25
C SER A 441 32.55 -17.50 5.48
N PHE A 442 33.43 -16.54 5.17
CA PHE A 442 34.74 -16.84 4.57
C PHE A 442 35.72 -17.42 5.57
N TYR A 443 35.72 -16.93 6.82
CA TYR A 443 36.62 -17.43 7.88
C TYR A 443 36.36 -18.90 8.19
N PHE A 444 35.09 -19.29 8.37
CA PHE A 444 34.70 -20.67 8.64
C PHE A 444 34.58 -21.53 7.38
N LYS A 445 34.73 -20.95 6.18
CA LYS A 445 34.49 -21.63 4.89
C LYS A 445 33.10 -22.26 4.79
N ASP A 446 32.12 -21.66 5.47
CA ASP A 446 30.70 -22.05 5.43
C ASP A 446 29.86 -20.95 4.80
N TYR A 447 29.42 -21.21 3.57
CA TYR A 447 28.69 -20.24 2.72
C TYR A 447 27.18 -20.40 2.78
N SER A 448 26.67 -21.19 3.72
CA SER A 448 25.23 -21.52 3.84
C SER A 448 24.33 -20.29 4.00
N LEU A 449 24.80 -19.26 4.70
CA LEU A 449 24.07 -17.99 4.91
C LEU A 449 24.66 -16.80 4.16
N LEU A 450 25.68 -17.00 3.33
CA LEU A 450 26.40 -15.90 2.67
C LEU A 450 25.46 -14.97 1.87
N ILE A 451 24.61 -15.54 1.02
CA ILE A 451 23.65 -14.76 0.20
C ILE A 451 22.70 -13.98 1.09
N PHE A 452 22.23 -14.57 2.19
CA PHE A 452 21.35 -13.92 3.15
C PHE A 452 22.02 -12.72 3.81
N TYR A 453 23.28 -12.86 4.25
CA TYR A 453 24.05 -11.76 4.83
C TYR A 453 24.36 -10.66 3.81
N VAL A 454 24.66 -11.01 2.56
CA VAL A 454 24.87 -10.03 1.49
C VAL A 454 23.61 -9.19 1.24
N LEU A 455 22.43 -9.82 1.17
CA LEU A 455 21.17 -9.13 0.98
C LEU A 455 20.83 -8.21 2.16
N LEU A 456 21.05 -8.67 3.40
CA LEU A 456 20.83 -7.88 4.61
C LEU A 456 21.81 -6.72 4.72
N CYS A 457 23.10 -6.97 4.55
CA CYS A 457 24.14 -5.94 4.59
C CYS A 457 23.89 -4.86 3.53
N GLY A 458 23.60 -5.26 2.29
CA GLY A 458 23.26 -4.35 1.20
C GLY A 458 21.99 -3.56 1.46
N GLY A 459 20.94 -4.24 1.95
CA GLY A 459 19.66 -3.62 2.26
C GLY A 459 19.75 -2.58 3.38
N PHE A 460 20.30 -2.96 4.52
CA PHE A 460 20.49 -2.03 5.66
C PHE A 460 21.46 -0.90 5.31
N GLY A 461 22.53 -1.20 4.57
CA GLY A 461 23.49 -0.19 4.10
C GLY A 461 22.84 0.84 3.17
N VAL A 462 22.11 0.40 2.15
CA VAL A 462 21.41 1.30 1.22
C VAL A 462 20.38 2.14 1.95
N VAL A 463 19.56 1.54 2.82
CA VAL A 463 18.50 2.25 3.56
C VAL A 463 19.10 3.30 4.49
N SER A 464 20.14 2.94 5.27
CA SER A 464 20.82 3.86 6.18
C SER A 464 21.50 5.01 5.42
N LEU A 465 22.40 4.69 4.48
CA LEU A 465 23.19 5.69 3.76
C LEU A 465 22.30 6.66 2.97
N LYS A 466 21.26 6.16 2.30
CA LYS A 466 20.31 7.02 1.58
C LYS A 466 19.49 7.90 2.51
N SER A 467 19.10 7.40 3.70
CA SER A 467 18.40 8.23 4.69
C SER A 467 19.25 9.40 5.17
N VAL A 468 20.53 9.15 5.48
CA VAL A 468 21.47 10.17 5.93
C VAL A 468 21.82 11.16 4.79
N PHE A 469 22.12 10.63 3.60
CA PHE A 469 22.47 11.45 2.44
C PHE A 469 21.33 12.41 2.03
N GLN A 470 20.09 11.96 2.08
CA GLN A 470 18.92 12.82 1.81
C GLN A 470 18.75 13.92 2.87
N PHE A 471 19.11 13.65 4.12
CA PHE A 471 19.14 14.67 5.15
C PHE A 471 20.24 15.71 4.90
N LEU A 472 21.46 15.27 4.60
CA LEU A 472 22.61 16.17 4.35
C LEU A 472 22.39 17.08 3.12
N ASN A 473 21.85 16.54 2.03
CA ASN A 473 21.56 17.34 0.83
C ASN A 473 20.51 18.43 1.09
N LYS A 474 19.55 18.20 1.99
CA LYS A 474 18.59 19.24 2.39
C LYS A 474 19.21 20.30 3.29
N SER A 475 20.19 19.95 4.12
CA SER A 475 20.86 20.90 5.03
C SER A 475 21.84 21.81 4.29
N ALA A 476 22.20 21.47 3.04
CA ALA A 476 23.12 22.23 2.20
C ALA A 476 22.41 23.20 1.23
N THR A 477 21.09 23.12 1.11
CA THR A 477 20.20 24.05 0.40
C THR A 477 19.44 24.92 1.37
#